data_78526369e44f61e801f3bb40094c2d87
#
_entry.id   78526369e44f61e801f3bb40094c2d87
#
_cell.length_a   1.000
_cell.length_b   1.000
_cell.length_c   1.000
_cell.angle_alpha   90.00
_cell.angle_beta   90.00
_cell.angle_gamma   90.00
#
_symmetry.space_group_name_H-M   'P 1'
#
loop_
_entity.id
_entity.type
_entity.pdbx_description
1 polymer ?
#
loop_
_entity_poly.entity_id
_entity_poly.type
_entity_poly.pdbx_seq_one_letter_code
_entity_poly.pdbx_strand_id
1 'polypeptide(L)'
;MDMRTKKYDNVNNPRHYNKEGVECIDGIKSSMSEKEFLGYLKGNTIKYLWRYDYKQKPLEDLQKAKWYLDKMINIIHNQEEKMKQMTMDGFMEGDNYNV
;
A
#
# COMPACT_ATOMS: atom_id res chain seq x y z
N MET A 1 -3.30 -18.61 22.96
CA MET A 1 -2.98 -18.41 22.69
C MET A 1 -2.72 -17.97 22.34
N ASP A 2 -2.73 -17.95 22.14
CA ASP A 2 -2.30 -17.66 21.70
C ASP A 2 -1.69 -16.96 21.41
N MET A 3 -1.40 -16.58 21.59
CA MET A 3 -0.81 -16.00 21.43
C MET A 3 -0.10 -16.02 20.75
N ARG A 4 0.26 -16.50 20.44
CA ARG A 4 0.95 -16.76 19.74
C ARG A 4 0.80 -16.18 18.73
N THR A 5 0.46 -16.22 18.35
CA THR A 5 0.09 -15.78 17.38
C THR A 5 0.24 -14.46 17.35
N LYS A 6 0.21 -13.98 17.83
CA LYS A 6 0.26 -12.87 17.72
C LYS A 6 1.29 -12.32 17.73
N LYS A 7 1.83 -12.53 17.87
CA LYS A 7 2.78 -11.90 18.00
C LYS A 7 3.36 -11.41 16.84
N TYR A 8 3.24 -11.77 15.83
CA TYR A 8 4.07 -11.50 14.70
C TYR A 8 3.29 -11.77 13.44
N ASP A 9 3.04 -10.74 12.70
CA ASP A 9 2.24 -10.80 11.50
C ASP A 9 3.17 -10.55 10.31
N ASN A 10 3.48 -11.61 9.58
CA ASN A 10 4.39 -11.52 8.46
C ASN A 10 3.89 -10.65 7.33
N VAL A 11 2.59 -10.45 7.24
CA VAL A 11 2.03 -9.70 6.14
C VAL A 11 1.87 -8.23 6.48
N ASN A 12 1.23 -7.96 7.61
CA ASN A 12 0.93 -6.58 7.95
C ASN A 12 2.04 -5.90 8.72
N ASN A 13 2.84 -6.66 9.40
CA ASN A 13 3.91 -6.08 10.21
C ASN A 13 5.11 -7.02 10.24
N PRO A 14 5.78 -7.19 9.12
CA PRO A 14 6.92 -8.10 9.05
C PRO A 14 8.02 -7.66 10.00
N ARG A 15 8.47 -8.60 10.78
CA ARG A 15 9.43 -8.31 11.83
C ARG A 15 10.69 -7.64 11.31
N HIS A 16 11.24 -8.17 10.22
CA HIS A 16 12.51 -7.67 9.73
C HIS A 16 12.41 -6.32 9.03
N TYR A 17 11.22 -5.77 8.91
CA TYR A 17 11.02 -4.44 8.36
C TYR A 17 10.97 -3.38 9.44
N ASN A 18 10.90 -3.77 10.70
CA ASN A 18 10.81 -2.81 11.79
C ASN A 18 12.17 -2.59 12.40
N LYS A 19 12.51 -1.34 12.63
CA LYS A 19 13.79 -0.98 13.15
C LYS A 19 13.70 0.29 13.92
N GLU A 20 13.84 0.20 15.23
CA GLU A 20 13.83 1.38 16.09
C GLU A 20 12.59 2.22 15.90
N GLY A 21 11.45 1.56 15.79
CA GLY A 21 10.18 2.27 15.73
C GLY A 21 9.83 2.82 14.37
N VAL A 22 10.68 2.63 13.38
CA VAL A 22 10.43 3.12 12.04
C VAL A 22 10.33 1.91 11.11
N GLU A 23 9.24 1.81 10.39
CA GLU A 23 9.09 0.71 9.47
C GLU A 23 9.82 0.99 8.18
N CYS A 24 10.38 -0.06 7.61
CA CYS A 24 11.09 0.07 6.35
C CYS A 24 10.23 0.72 5.27
N ILE A 25 8.95 0.35 5.23
CA ILE A 25 8.05 0.89 4.22
C ILE A 25 7.94 2.41 4.34
N ASP A 26 7.98 2.93 5.55
CA ASP A 26 7.92 4.37 5.73
C ASP A 26 9.19 5.04 5.25
N GLY A 27 10.31 4.39 5.45
CA GLY A 27 11.57 4.92 4.92
C GLY A 27 11.56 4.95 3.40
N ILE A 28 11.06 3.89 2.79
CA ILE A 28 10.97 3.81 1.34
C ILE A 28 10.08 4.94 0.83
N LYS A 29 8.94 5.10 1.47
CA LYS A 29 7.99 6.13 1.07
C LYS A 29 8.64 7.52 1.16
N SER A 30 9.39 7.77 2.21
CA SER A 30 10.00 9.07 2.41
C SER A 30 11.07 9.39 1.37
N SER A 31 11.63 8.37 0.75
CA SER A 31 12.71 8.54 -0.20
C SER A 31 12.20 8.74 -1.62
N MET A 32 10.91 8.77 -1.84
CA MET A 32 10.32 8.79 -3.17
C MET A 32 9.24 9.85 -3.26
N SER A 33 8.96 10.29 -4.48
CA SER A 33 7.74 11.05 -4.71
C SER A 33 6.56 10.10 -4.56
N GLU A 34 5.37 10.67 -4.42
CA GLU A 34 4.18 9.84 -4.28
C GLU A 34 3.98 8.96 -5.50
N LYS A 35 4.23 9.52 -6.67
CA LYS A 35 4.08 8.75 -7.90
C LYS A 35 5.07 7.58 -7.96
N GLU A 36 6.29 7.84 -7.53
CA GLU A 36 7.29 6.76 -7.49
C GLU A 36 6.91 5.68 -6.49
N PHE A 37 6.40 6.10 -5.35
CA PHE A 37 6.00 5.15 -4.34
C PHE A 37 4.84 4.28 -4.82
N LEU A 38 3.89 4.86 -5.55
CA LEU A 38 2.82 4.08 -6.16
C LEU A 38 3.39 3.03 -7.11
N GLY A 39 4.45 3.37 -7.85
CA GLY A 39 5.11 2.41 -8.71
C GLY A 39 5.74 1.28 -7.92
N TYR A 40 6.38 1.61 -6.81
CA TYR A 40 6.95 0.60 -5.93
C TYR A 40 5.86 -0.36 -5.43
N LEU A 41 4.74 0.20 -4.97
CA LEU A 41 3.65 -0.63 -4.47
C LEU A 41 3.05 -1.49 -5.57
N LYS A 42 2.92 -0.92 -6.75
CA LYS A 42 2.41 -1.67 -7.90
C LYS A 42 3.33 -2.85 -8.22
N GLY A 43 4.63 -2.60 -8.24
CA GLY A 43 5.57 -3.66 -8.54
C GLY A 43 5.51 -4.79 -7.54
N ASN A 44 5.38 -4.46 -6.27
CA ASN A 44 5.27 -5.50 -5.25
C ASN A 44 3.95 -6.25 -5.35
N THR A 45 2.87 -5.55 -5.65
CA THR A 45 1.59 -6.22 -5.85
C THR A 45 1.70 -7.25 -6.97
N ILE A 46 2.28 -6.84 -8.09
CA ILE A 46 2.42 -7.71 -9.23
C ILE A 46 3.34 -8.88 -8.89
N LYS A 47 4.42 -8.61 -8.18
CA LYS A 47 5.37 -9.66 -7.81
C LYS A 47 4.68 -10.79 -7.05
N TYR A 48 3.88 -10.44 -6.07
CA TYR A 48 3.24 -11.47 -5.26
C TYR A 48 2.12 -12.18 -6.00
N LEU A 49 1.40 -11.46 -6.86
CA LEU A 49 0.42 -12.10 -7.72
C LEU A 49 1.09 -13.06 -8.70
N TRP A 50 2.29 -12.71 -9.13
CA TRP A 50 3.00 -13.53 -10.09
C TRP A 50 3.45 -14.84 -9.48
N ARG A 51 3.89 -14.79 -8.21
CA ARG A 51 4.56 -15.94 -7.63
C ARG A 51 3.67 -16.85 -6.80
N TYR A 52 2.41 -16.48 -6.59
CA TYR A 52 1.60 -17.20 -5.62
C TYR A 52 1.40 -18.69 -5.99
N ASP A 53 1.42 -19.02 -7.27
CA ASP A 53 1.11 -20.39 -7.67
C ASP A 53 2.33 -21.24 -7.90
N TYR A 54 3.54 -20.69 -7.75
CA TYR A 54 4.70 -21.54 -7.90
C TYR A 54 5.67 -21.45 -6.72
N LYS A 55 5.32 -20.69 -5.73
CA LYS A 55 6.03 -20.73 -4.46
C LYS A 55 5.23 -21.57 -3.50
N GLN A 56 5.75 -21.74 -2.31
CA GLN A 56 5.17 -22.70 -1.40
C GLN A 56 4.16 -22.11 -0.43
N LYS A 57 3.88 -20.82 -0.53
CA LYS A 57 2.96 -20.16 0.40
C LYS A 57 1.98 -19.31 -0.37
N PRO A 58 1.09 -19.95 -1.13
CA PRO A 58 0.19 -19.18 -1.99
C PRO A 58 -0.72 -18.22 -1.23
N LEU A 59 -1.27 -18.65 -0.11
CA LEU A 59 -2.14 -17.75 0.62
C LEU A 59 -1.38 -16.54 1.16
N GLU A 60 -0.20 -16.78 1.68
CA GLU A 60 0.62 -15.68 2.19
C GLU A 60 0.99 -14.71 1.08
N ASP A 61 1.35 -15.24 -0.10
CA ASP A 61 1.68 -14.38 -1.22
C ASP A 61 0.49 -13.53 -1.66
N LEU A 62 -0.70 -14.13 -1.69
CA LEU A 62 -1.89 -13.37 -2.07
C LEU A 62 -2.21 -12.30 -1.02
N GLN A 63 -2.00 -12.62 0.24
CA GLN A 63 -2.23 -11.63 1.29
C GLN A 63 -1.24 -10.49 1.21
N LYS A 64 0.00 -10.78 0.83
CA LYS A 64 0.98 -9.73 0.63
C LYS A 64 0.61 -8.85 -0.56
N ALA A 65 0.13 -9.45 -1.64
CA ALA A 65 -0.33 -8.68 -2.78
C ALA A 65 -1.45 -7.74 -2.37
N LYS A 66 -2.38 -8.25 -1.57
CA LYS A 66 -3.49 -7.44 -1.09
C LYS A 66 -2.99 -6.29 -0.23
N TRP A 67 -2.01 -6.54 0.62
CA TRP A 67 -1.48 -5.52 1.51
C TRP A 67 -0.91 -4.34 0.70
N TYR A 68 -0.13 -4.64 -0.33
CA TYR A 68 0.44 -3.59 -1.16
C TYR A 68 -0.64 -2.88 -1.96
N LEU A 69 -1.60 -3.63 -2.47
CA LEU A 69 -2.71 -3.04 -3.21
C LEU A 69 -3.54 -2.12 -2.33
N ASP A 70 -3.82 -2.53 -1.10
CA ASP A 70 -4.58 -1.70 -0.18
C ASP A 70 -3.86 -0.37 0.07
N LYS A 71 -2.56 -0.39 0.15
CA LYS A 71 -1.82 0.86 0.31
C LYS A 71 -1.97 1.76 -0.90
N MET A 72 -1.96 1.18 -2.09
CA MET A 72 -2.20 1.97 -3.31
C MET A 72 -3.59 2.59 -3.28
N ILE A 73 -4.57 1.79 -2.90
CA ILE A 73 -5.94 2.26 -2.85
C ILE A 73 -6.06 3.45 -1.89
N ASN A 74 -5.41 3.34 -0.72
CA ASN A 74 -5.45 4.42 0.24
C ASN A 74 -4.84 5.70 -0.30
N ILE A 75 -3.74 5.59 -1.01
CA ILE A 75 -3.10 6.77 -1.57
C ILE A 75 -3.99 7.42 -2.61
N ILE A 76 -4.54 6.61 -3.50
CA ILE A 76 -5.41 7.15 -4.57
C ILE A 76 -6.67 7.76 -3.95
N HIS A 77 -7.23 7.07 -2.95
CA HIS A 77 -8.40 7.60 -2.27
C HIS A 77 -8.11 8.98 -1.67
N ASN A 78 -6.95 9.11 -1.02
CA ASN A 78 -6.59 10.38 -0.42
C ASN A 78 -6.36 11.47 -1.46
N GLN A 79 -5.81 11.10 -2.60
CA GLN A 79 -5.64 12.05 -3.68
C GLN A 79 -6.98 12.56 -4.18
N GLU A 80 -7.94 11.66 -4.31
CA GLU A 80 -9.27 12.05 -4.78
C GLU A 80 -9.99 12.90 -3.75
N GLU A 81 -9.81 12.59 -2.48
CA GLU A 81 -10.41 13.41 -1.44
C GLU A 81 -9.84 14.82 -1.44
N LYS A 82 -8.55 14.93 -1.64
CA LYS A 82 -7.92 16.25 -1.74
C LYS A 82 -8.46 17.03 -2.93
N MET A 83 -8.63 16.35 -4.04
CA MET A 83 -9.14 16.98 -5.23
C MET A 83 -10.56 17.51 -5.00
N LYS A 84 -11.39 16.70 -4.35
CA LYS A 84 -12.73 17.12 -4.01
C LYS A 84 -12.72 18.34 -3.11
N GLN A 85 -11.85 18.34 -2.12
CA GLN A 85 -11.75 19.45 -1.20
C GLN A 85 -11.37 20.73 -1.92
N MET A 86 -10.42 20.62 -2.82
CA MET A 86 -10.00 21.77 -3.59
C MET A 86 -11.12 22.32 -4.46
N THR A 87 -11.86 21.41 -5.08
CA THR A 87 -12.98 21.80 -5.92
C THR A 87 -14.04 22.54 -5.11
N MET A 88 -14.36 22.00 -3.96
CA MET A 88 -15.36 22.61 -3.12
C MET A 88 -14.95 23.98 -2.62
N ASP A 89 -13.69 24.10 -2.28
CA ASP A 89 -13.18 25.37 -1.81
C ASP A 89 -13.08 26.37 -2.93
N GLY A 90 -12.70 25.92 -4.02
CA GLY A 90 -12.40 26.82 -5.03
C GLY A 90 -13.40 26.97 -6.06
N PHE A 91 -13.76 26.29 -6.42
CA PHE A 91 -14.46 26.47 -7.34
C PHE A 91 -14.29 25.72 -8.33
N MET A 92 -14.26 25.27 -8.79
CA MET A 92 -14.07 24.70 -9.56
C MET A 92 -14.67 24.32 -10.44
N GLU A 93 -14.74 24.27 -11.06
CA GLU A 93 -15.32 24.15 -11.96
C GLU A 93 -15.05 23.21 -12.65
N GLY A 94 -15.24 22.74 -13.04
CA GLY A 94 -15.07 22.00 -13.77
C GLY A 94 -14.75 20.79 -13.80
N ASP A 95 -14.61 20.36 -13.58
CA ASP A 95 -14.16 19.40 -13.46
C ASP A 95 -14.76 18.39 -13.74
N ASN A 96 -15.04 18.05 -14.30
CA ASN A 96 -15.69 17.19 -14.58
C ASN A 96 -15.08 16.16 -15.18
N TYR A 97 -14.60 15.56 -14.95
CA TYR A 97 -14.00 14.63 -15.44
C TYR A 97 -14.65 13.53 -15.49
N ASN A 98 -15.04 13.17 -15.50
CA ASN A 98 -15.63 12.24 -15.54
C ASN A 98 -15.18 11.21 -16.00
N VAL A 99 -14.87 10.72 -16.14
CA VAL A 99 -14.45 9.79 -16.49
C VAL A 99 -14.61 9.04 -16.31
#